data_1fae8996687084c4fa02d00728c8023e
#
_entry.id   1fae8996687084c4fa02d00728c8023e
#
_cell.length_a   1.000
_cell.length_b   1.000
_cell.length_c   1.000
_cell.angle_alpha   90.00
_cell.angle_beta   90.00
_cell.angle_gamma   90.00
#
_symmetry.space_group_name_H-M   'P 1'
#
loop_
_entity.id
_entity.type
_entity.pdbx_description
1 polymer ?
#
loop_
_entity_poly.entity_id
_entity_poly.type
_entity_poly.pdbx_seq_one_letter_code
_entity_poly.pdbx_strand_id
1 'polypeptide(L)'
;MTPAPTSTPLSPEAEQELREQLKRCSPETLQAAIRYRITRDADGVSVIVLGIIERFLDPELRPRLRDGGDDLRIFDDLGIDSLTMVEVVMLVEEVLQIKINNDELRDLRTIGDIKTYIDCRLKGLPLPERPVHVHVAEILTLMPQQPPFLFVQEATLRSDEARGTYKIAGNEFFLEGHFKNNPVFPASIMIEALGQLAVLFLLKAKRPELTSSVSSARIFFTSCDGVRCSRVCRPQDVLTLVVKPKRIKHPLALFSGHIMCANERVAFAEEISLTFDYMQPGETNGNGGNGNSAGHGAPTPISTTNP
;
A
#
# COMPACT_ATOMS: atom_id res chain seq x y z
N MET A 1 37.03 9.68 9.37
CA MET A 1 37.18 10.95 8.65
C MET A 1 36.81 10.68 7.20
N THR A 2 35.61 11.03 6.81
CA THR A 2 35.15 10.99 5.42
C THR A 2 35.77 12.16 4.67
N PRO A 3 36.38 11.98 3.47
CA PRO A 3 36.94 13.09 2.74
C PRO A 3 35.83 14.09 2.34
N ALA A 4 36.11 15.37 2.53
CA ALA A 4 35.22 16.44 2.09
C ALA A 4 35.00 16.35 0.57
N PRO A 5 33.80 16.60 0.06
CA PRO A 5 33.53 16.58 -1.37
C PRO A 5 34.40 17.65 -2.05
N THR A 6 35.24 17.25 -2.98
CA THR A 6 36.00 18.16 -3.84
C THR A 6 35.02 18.92 -4.73
N SER A 7 34.75 20.18 -4.41
CA SER A 7 33.93 21.08 -5.22
C SER A 7 34.65 21.36 -6.53
N THR A 8 34.31 20.68 -7.60
CA THR A 8 34.79 21.04 -8.94
C THR A 8 33.95 22.19 -9.47
N PRO A 9 34.53 23.32 -9.87
CA PRO A 9 33.76 24.41 -10.44
C PRO A 9 33.01 23.93 -11.70
N LEU A 10 31.81 24.43 -11.89
CA LEU A 10 31.01 24.12 -13.07
C LEU A 10 31.71 24.71 -14.31
N SER A 11 31.70 23.96 -15.44
CA SER A 11 32.24 24.53 -16.67
C SER A 11 31.37 25.69 -17.17
N PRO A 12 31.93 26.69 -17.85
CA PRO A 12 31.14 27.79 -18.40
C PRO A 12 29.98 27.33 -19.29
N GLU A 13 30.17 26.25 -20.04
CA GLU A 13 29.15 25.66 -20.92
C GLU A 13 27.99 25.07 -20.09
N ALA A 14 28.32 24.31 -19.04
CA ALA A 14 27.31 23.70 -18.16
C ALA A 14 26.53 24.76 -17.35
N GLU A 15 27.19 25.86 -16.96
CA GLU A 15 26.50 26.98 -16.32
C GLU A 15 25.58 27.72 -17.29
N GLN A 16 26.02 27.92 -18.53
CA GLN A 16 25.21 28.54 -19.58
C GLN A 16 23.99 27.69 -19.94
N GLU A 17 24.14 26.36 -19.99
CA GLU A 17 23.05 25.41 -20.19
C GLU A 17 21.99 25.51 -19.09
N LEU A 18 22.42 25.53 -17.81
CA LEU A 18 21.50 25.71 -16.67
C LEU A 18 20.74 27.05 -16.74
N ARG A 19 21.42 28.14 -17.14
CA ARG A 19 20.80 29.46 -17.32
C ARG A 19 19.73 29.44 -18.40
N GLU A 20 19.97 28.72 -19.48
CA GLU A 20 18.98 28.57 -20.56
C GLU A 20 17.80 27.70 -20.13
N GLN A 21 18.06 26.55 -19.48
CA GLN A 21 17.03 25.66 -18.97
C GLN A 21 16.13 26.35 -17.94
N LEU A 22 16.70 27.17 -17.04
CA LEU A 22 16.00 27.81 -15.94
C LEU A 22 15.65 29.29 -16.18
N LYS A 23 15.74 29.77 -17.43
CA LYS A 23 15.53 31.21 -17.76
C LYS A 23 14.15 31.76 -17.37
N ARG A 24 13.14 30.89 -17.18
CA ARG A 24 11.80 31.27 -16.73
C ARG A 24 11.55 31.01 -15.25
N CYS A 25 12.54 30.50 -14.53
CA CYS A 25 12.49 30.29 -13.09
C CYS A 25 13.04 31.53 -12.34
N SER A 26 12.86 31.58 -11.04
CA SER A 26 13.39 32.65 -10.23
C SER A 26 14.93 32.62 -10.19
N PRO A 27 15.59 33.78 -9.95
CA PRO A 27 17.04 33.83 -9.74
C PRO A 27 17.51 32.93 -8.59
N GLU A 28 16.69 32.78 -7.57
CA GLU A 28 16.96 31.91 -6.42
C GLU A 28 17.01 30.43 -6.85
N THR A 29 16.08 29.98 -7.69
CA THR A 29 16.08 28.63 -8.27
C THR A 29 17.34 28.35 -9.07
N LEU A 30 17.76 29.31 -9.90
CA LEU A 30 18.99 29.18 -10.69
C LEU A 30 20.24 29.08 -9.81
N GLN A 31 20.35 29.95 -8.79
CA GLN A 31 21.48 29.91 -7.85
C GLN A 31 21.51 28.57 -7.08
N ALA A 32 20.37 28.07 -6.62
CA ALA A 32 20.27 26.78 -5.95
C ALA A 32 20.71 25.64 -6.89
N ALA A 33 20.33 25.68 -8.18
CA ALA A 33 20.73 24.68 -9.16
C ALA A 33 22.25 24.70 -9.44
N ILE A 34 22.85 25.87 -9.61
CA ILE A 34 24.29 26.03 -9.78
C ILE A 34 25.04 25.49 -8.55
N ARG A 35 24.61 25.89 -7.34
CA ARG A 35 25.19 25.37 -6.10
C ARG A 35 25.09 23.85 -6.01
N TYR A 36 23.92 23.27 -6.25
CA TYR A 36 23.73 21.83 -6.26
C TYR A 36 24.66 21.10 -7.26
N ARG A 37 24.80 21.64 -8.47
CA ARG A 37 25.67 21.05 -9.49
C ARG A 37 27.16 21.04 -9.09
N ILE A 38 27.59 22.03 -8.29
CA ILE A 38 28.96 22.16 -7.76
C ILE A 38 29.16 21.27 -6.53
N THR A 39 28.24 21.32 -5.56
CA THR A 39 28.45 20.72 -4.23
C THR A 39 27.81 19.35 -4.08
N ARG A 40 26.83 19.03 -4.93
CA ARG A 40 25.93 17.86 -4.78
C ARG A 40 25.21 17.82 -3.42
N ASP A 41 25.09 18.96 -2.76
CA ASP A 41 24.39 19.10 -1.51
C ASP A 41 22.87 19.19 -1.75
N ALA A 42 22.12 18.33 -1.04
CA ALA A 42 20.67 18.21 -1.21
C ALA A 42 19.88 19.37 -0.57
N ASP A 43 20.49 20.21 0.27
CA ASP A 43 19.79 21.25 1.03
C ASP A 43 19.03 22.28 0.16
N GLY A 44 19.49 22.53 -1.05
CA GLY A 44 18.85 23.46 -2.00
C GLY A 44 17.85 22.82 -2.96
N VAL A 45 17.70 21.50 -2.95
CA VAL A 45 16.95 20.78 -3.99
C VAL A 45 15.45 21.09 -3.93
N SER A 46 14.88 21.25 -2.76
CA SER A 46 13.48 21.68 -2.62
C SER A 46 13.20 23.02 -3.30
N VAL A 47 14.12 23.98 -3.21
CA VAL A 47 14.01 25.28 -3.90
C VAL A 47 14.03 25.10 -5.41
N ILE A 48 14.90 24.23 -5.92
CA ILE A 48 15.00 23.92 -7.36
C ILE A 48 13.68 23.31 -7.86
N VAL A 49 13.19 22.28 -7.18
CA VAL A 49 11.98 21.56 -7.59
C VAL A 49 10.74 22.45 -7.53
N LEU A 50 10.56 23.21 -6.45
CA LEU A 50 9.45 24.13 -6.31
C LEU A 50 9.51 25.25 -7.34
N GLY A 51 10.70 25.81 -7.63
CA GLY A 51 10.88 26.83 -8.64
C GLY A 51 10.63 26.31 -10.07
N ILE A 52 10.94 25.05 -10.34
CA ILE A 52 10.58 24.39 -11.61
C ILE A 52 9.06 24.23 -11.70
N ILE A 53 8.41 23.73 -10.65
CA ILE A 53 6.94 23.59 -10.63
C ILE A 53 6.28 24.96 -10.81
N GLU A 54 6.73 25.98 -10.09
CA GLU A 54 6.20 27.35 -10.17
C GLU A 54 6.21 27.93 -11.60
N ARG A 55 7.22 27.58 -12.39
CA ARG A 55 7.34 28.01 -13.79
C ARG A 55 6.16 27.57 -14.66
N PHE A 56 5.59 26.37 -14.38
CA PHE A 56 4.50 25.79 -15.13
C PHE A 56 3.12 26.17 -14.57
N LEU A 57 3.05 26.86 -13.43
CA LEU A 57 1.81 27.31 -12.83
C LEU A 57 1.33 28.63 -13.43
N ASP A 58 0.02 28.77 -13.51
CA ASP A 58 -0.62 30.04 -13.74
C ASP A 58 -0.21 31.06 -12.67
N PRO A 59 0.01 32.34 -13.02
CA PRO A 59 0.47 33.36 -12.06
C PRO A 59 -0.39 33.46 -10.80
N GLU A 60 -1.70 33.19 -10.92
CA GLU A 60 -2.65 33.25 -9.80
C GLU A 60 -2.45 32.11 -8.78
N LEU A 61 -1.90 30.97 -9.21
CA LEU A 61 -1.67 29.80 -8.36
C LEU A 61 -0.28 29.79 -7.68
N ARG A 62 0.65 30.62 -8.15
CA ARG A 62 2.01 30.70 -7.58
C ARG A 62 2.06 31.06 -6.09
N PRO A 63 1.27 32.04 -5.58
CA PRO A 63 1.22 32.29 -4.14
C PRO A 63 0.77 31.06 -3.34
N ARG A 64 -0.19 30.30 -3.89
CA ARG A 64 -0.67 29.07 -3.24
C ARG A 64 0.42 28.01 -3.10
N LEU A 65 1.30 27.87 -4.09
CA LEU A 65 2.47 26.99 -3.99
C LEU A 65 3.45 27.44 -2.92
N ARG A 66 3.70 28.76 -2.79
CA ARG A 66 4.66 29.32 -1.84
C ARG A 66 4.17 29.26 -0.40
N ASP A 67 2.88 29.55 -0.18
CA ASP A 67 2.25 29.61 1.13
C ASP A 67 1.68 28.24 1.57
N GLY A 68 1.51 27.31 0.61
CA GLY A 68 1.00 25.97 0.82
C GLY A 68 2.02 25.03 1.46
N GLY A 69 1.54 24.12 2.30
CA GLY A 69 2.36 23.10 2.94
C GLY A 69 2.60 21.86 2.05
N ASP A 70 3.21 20.86 2.66
CA ASP A 70 3.50 19.59 2.01
C ASP A 70 2.25 18.81 1.56
N ASP A 71 1.09 19.08 2.16
CA ASP A 71 -0.20 18.45 1.82
C ASP A 71 -0.86 19.02 0.55
N LEU A 72 -0.29 20.07 -0.06
CA LEU A 72 -0.84 20.70 -1.25
C LEU A 72 -0.84 19.72 -2.43
N ARG A 73 -2.02 19.47 -3.00
CA ARG A 73 -2.22 18.46 -4.07
C ARG A 73 -1.88 19.02 -5.44
N ILE A 74 -1.05 18.29 -6.17
CA ILE A 74 -0.47 18.72 -7.46
C ILE A 74 -1.56 18.92 -8.52
N PHE A 75 -2.45 17.95 -8.65
CA PHE A 75 -3.51 17.96 -9.69
C PHE A 75 -4.69 18.83 -9.27
N ASP A 76 -5.22 18.61 -8.06
CA ASP A 76 -6.47 19.23 -7.62
C ASP A 76 -6.31 20.68 -7.17
N ASP A 77 -5.20 21.00 -6.49
CA ASP A 77 -4.99 22.32 -5.89
C ASP A 77 -4.16 23.25 -6.76
N LEU A 78 -3.24 22.71 -7.57
CA LEU A 78 -2.36 23.47 -8.46
C LEU A 78 -2.74 23.38 -9.93
N GLY A 79 -3.69 22.53 -10.29
CA GLY A 79 -4.17 22.39 -11.68
C GLY A 79 -3.14 21.87 -12.67
N ILE A 80 -2.07 21.22 -12.18
CA ILE A 80 -1.06 20.61 -13.05
C ILE A 80 -1.66 19.34 -13.66
N ASP A 81 -1.72 19.26 -14.99
CA ASP A 81 -2.15 18.07 -15.70
C ASP A 81 -1.01 17.05 -15.89
N SER A 82 -1.35 15.88 -16.41
CA SER A 82 -0.38 14.80 -16.62
C SER A 82 0.72 15.16 -17.63
N LEU A 83 0.41 15.98 -18.63
CA LEU A 83 1.40 16.40 -19.64
C LEU A 83 2.38 17.38 -19.03
N THR A 84 1.88 18.40 -18.35
CA THR A 84 2.69 19.37 -17.62
C THR A 84 3.58 18.69 -16.56
N MET A 85 3.05 17.64 -15.90
CA MET A 85 3.86 16.87 -14.94
C MET A 85 5.05 16.17 -15.62
N VAL A 86 4.90 15.65 -16.83
CA VAL A 86 6.01 15.07 -17.60
C VAL A 86 7.07 16.12 -17.91
N GLU A 87 6.67 17.34 -18.32
CA GLU A 87 7.60 18.44 -18.58
C GLU A 87 8.36 18.87 -17.32
N VAL A 88 7.68 18.96 -16.18
CA VAL A 88 8.30 19.23 -14.88
C VAL A 88 9.35 18.17 -14.56
N VAL A 89 9.01 16.89 -14.72
CA VAL A 89 9.91 15.77 -14.44
C VAL A 89 11.14 15.80 -15.34
N MET A 90 10.97 15.99 -16.64
CA MET A 90 12.09 16.07 -17.58
C MET A 90 13.07 17.19 -17.20
N LEU A 91 12.55 18.36 -16.84
CA LEU A 91 13.40 19.47 -16.43
C LEU A 91 14.09 19.20 -15.08
N VAL A 92 13.43 18.57 -14.14
CA VAL A 92 14.03 18.13 -12.86
C VAL A 92 15.17 17.12 -13.10
N GLU A 93 14.95 16.11 -13.98
CA GLU A 93 15.99 15.13 -14.36
C GLU A 93 17.23 15.80 -14.94
N GLU A 94 17.03 16.75 -15.86
CA GLU A 94 18.12 17.48 -16.53
C GLU A 94 18.89 18.36 -15.55
N VAL A 95 18.18 19.14 -14.73
CA VAL A 95 18.79 20.06 -13.76
C VAL A 95 19.54 19.33 -12.65
N LEU A 96 18.93 18.30 -12.06
CA LEU A 96 19.51 17.52 -10.97
C LEU A 96 20.43 16.39 -11.44
N GLN A 97 20.44 16.05 -12.74
CA GLN A 97 21.17 14.92 -13.31
C GLN A 97 20.85 13.59 -12.61
N ILE A 98 19.56 13.35 -12.39
CA ILE A 98 19.02 12.10 -11.84
C ILE A 98 18.11 11.45 -12.87
N LYS A 99 17.80 10.16 -12.65
CA LYS A 99 16.78 9.46 -13.43
C LYS A 99 15.56 9.20 -12.54
N ILE A 100 14.39 9.50 -13.04
CA ILE A 100 13.11 9.35 -12.37
C ILE A 100 12.32 8.27 -13.11
N ASN A 101 11.82 7.29 -12.37
CA ASN A 101 11.03 6.21 -12.95
C ASN A 101 9.57 6.67 -13.10
N ASN A 102 9.03 6.63 -14.32
CA ASN A 102 7.66 7.05 -14.61
C ASN A 102 6.59 6.28 -13.82
N ASP A 103 6.85 5.00 -13.49
CA ASP A 103 5.90 4.22 -12.70
C ASP A 103 5.80 4.71 -11.25
N GLU A 104 6.86 5.29 -10.72
CA GLU A 104 6.90 5.85 -9.37
C GLU A 104 6.21 7.23 -9.28
N LEU A 105 6.13 7.96 -10.40
CA LEU A 105 5.46 9.27 -10.48
C LEU A 105 3.95 9.17 -10.28
N ARG A 106 3.35 8.04 -10.67
CA ARG A 106 1.88 7.83 -10.55
C ARG A 106 1.39 7.90 -9.10
N ASP A 107 2.28 7.66 -8.17
CA ASP A 107 1.98 7.66 -6.74
C ASP A 107 2.24 9.04 -6.08
N LEU A 108 2.86 10.01 -6.77
CA LEU A 108 3.11 11.35 -6.25
C LEU A 108 1.85 12.21 -6.40
N ARG A 109 1.24 12.59 -5.28
CA ARG A 109 -0.01 13.36 -5.26
C ARG A 109 0.14 14.74 -4.65
N THR A 110 1.09 14.91 -3.74
CA THR A 110 1.32 16.17 -3.00
C THR A 110 2.73 16.71 -3.21
N ILE A 111 2.93 17.96 -2.85
CA ILE A 111 4.27 18.60 -2.84
C ILE A 111 5.21 17.87 -1.89
N GLY A 112 4.73 17.42 -0.73
CA GLY A 112 5.49 16.61 0.23
C GLY A 112 5.95 15.27 -0.37
N ASP A 113 5.13 14.66 -1.22
CA ASP A 113 5.50 13.46 -1.94
C ASP A 113 6.67 13.69 -2.89
N ILE A 114 6.63 14.77 -3.67
CA ILE A 114 7.72 15.13 -4.60
C ILE A 114 9.01 15.37 -3.81
N LYS A 115 8.96 16.18 -2.76
CA LYS A 115 10.14 16.47 -1.93
C LYS A 115 10.75 15.20 -1.35
N THR A 116 9.91 14.34 -0.76
CA THR A 116 10.34 13.06 -0.18
C THR A 116 10.93 12.13 -1.23
N TYR A 117 10.30 12.04 -2.41
CA TYR A 117 10.78 11.24 -3.52
C TYR A 117 12.20 11.67 -3.96
N ILE A 118 12.37 12.95 -4.22
CA ILE A 118 13.66 13.51 -4.67
C ILE A 118 14.73 13.32 -3.59
N ASP A 119 14.42 13.61 -2.32
CA ASP A 119 15.35 13.43 -1.21
C ASP A 119 15.83 11.97 -1.08
N CYS A 120 14.91 11.00 -1.15
CA CYS A 120 15.26 9.58 -1.15
C CYS A 120 16.14 9.19 -2.35
N ARG A 121 15.81 9.70 -3.55
CA ARG A 121 16.60 9.45 -4.76
C ARG A 121 18.03 9.96 -4.65
N LEU A 122 18.21 11.19 -4.17
CA LEU A 122 19.52 11.81 -4.01
C LEU A 122 20.39 11.12 -2.96
N LYS A 123 19.76 10.66 -1.88
CA LYS A 123 20.45 9.97 -0.79
C LYS A 123 20.62 8.46 -1.04
N GLY A 124 20.10 7.94 -2.13
CA GLY A 124 20.07 6.49 -2.41
C GLY A 124 19.27 5.69 -1.39
N LEU A 125 18.29 6.33 -0.74
CA LEU A 125 17.40 5.70 0.23
C LEU A 125 16.19 5.07 -0.47
N PRO A 126 15.63 3.97 0.08
CA PRO A 126 14.38 3.43 -0.41
C PRO A 126 13.25 4.45 -0.21
N LEU A 127 12.32 4.51 -1.17
CA LEU A 127 11.13 5.34 -1.04
C LEU A 127 10.28 4.85 0.12
N PRO A 128 9.69 5.77 0.92
CA PRO A 128 8.79 5.39 1.99
C PRO A 128 7.58 4.66 1.40
N GLU A 129 7.30 3.51 1.97
CA GLU A 129 6.15 2.72 1.55
C GLU A 129 4.84 3.42 1.94
N ARG A 130 3.95 3.59 0.96
CA ARG A 130 2.62 4.11 1.20
C ARG A 130 1.66 2.97 1.54
N PRO A 131 0.91 3.10 2.64
CA PRO A 131 -0.12 2.14 2.95
C PRO A 131 -1.21 2.16 1.87
N VAL A 132 -1.68 0.98 1.48
CA VAL A 132 -2.84 0.81 0.60
C VAL A 132 -4.08 0.74 1.49
N HIS A 133 -4.99 1.71 1.35
CA HIS A 133 -6.28 1.69 2.02
C HIS A 133 -7.30 0.96 1.14
N VAL A 134 -8.01 0.00 1.73
CA VAL A 134 -9.02 -0.82 1.05
C VAL A 134 -10.35 -0.65 1.78
N HIS A 135 -11.32 -0.07 1.09
CA HIS A 135 -12.66 0.17 1.60
C HIS A 135 -13.58 -1.02 1.36
N VAL A 136 -14.69 -1.09 2.10
CA VAL A 136 -15.65 -2.20 2.06
C VAL A 136 -16.11 -2.55 0.64
N ALA A 137 -16.36 -1.58 -0.22
CA ALA A 137 -16.79 -1.81 -1.60
C ALA A 137 -15.73 -2.59 -2.41
N GLU A 138 -14.44 -2.29 -2.22
CA GLU A 138 -13.34 -3.00 -2.86
C GLU A 138 -13.12 -4.37 -2.22
N ILE A 139 -13.24 -4.49 -0.89
CA ILE A 139 -13.16 -5.77 -0.18
C ILE A 139 -14.20 -6.74 -0.73
N LEU A 140 -15.46 -6.30 -0.92
CA LEU A 140 -16.55 -7.11 -1.47
C LEU A 140 -16.28 -7.61 -2.90
N THR A 141 -15.50 -6.89 -3.69
CA THR A 141 -15.13 -7.33 -5.05
C THR A 141 -13.96 -8.30 -5.07
N LEU A 142 -13.03 -8.18 -4.12
CA LEU A 142 -11.78 -8.93 -4.10
C LEU A 142 -11.89 -10.25 -3.34
N MET A 143 -12.61 -10.22 -2.20
CA MET A 143 -12.65 -11.34 -1.28
C MET A 143 -13.52 -12.49 -1.80
N PRO A 144 -13.06 -13.76 -1.67
CA PRO A 144 -13.90 -14.91 -1.95
C PRO A 144 -15.02 -15.06 -0.91
N GLN A 145 -14.76 -14.63 0.34
CA GLN A 145 -15.79 -14.59 1.38
C GLN A 145 -16.73 -13.42 1.16
N GLN A 146 -18.03 -13.65 1.31
CA GLN A 146 -19.08 -12.66 1.13
C GLN A 146 -19.97 -12.59 2.37
N PRO A 147 -20.71 -11.50 2.59
CA PRO A 147 -21.72 -11.44 3.64
C PRO A 147 -22.71 -12.62 3.53
N PRO A 148 -23.13 -13.23 4.64
CA PRO A 148 -22.88 -12.80 6.03
C PRO A 148 -21.59 -13.34 6.65
N PHE A 149 -20.68 -13.93 5.89
CA PHE A 149 -19.44 -14.55 6.37
C PHE A 149 -18.19 -13.71 5.98
N LEU A 150 -18.29 -12.40 6.01
CA LEU A 150 -17.20 -11.45 5.80
C LEU A 150 -16.95 -10.64 7.08
N PHE A 151 -15.72 -10.72 7.62
CA PHE A 151 -15.34 -10.14 8.92
C PHE A 151 -14.21 -9.11 8.80
N VAL A 152 -14.10 -8.45 7.66
CA VAL A 152 -13.22 -7.30 7.41
C VAL A 152 -14.04 -6.22 6.73
N GLN A 153 -14.15 -5.03 7.34
CA GLN A 153 -14.93 -3.90 6.82
C GLN A 153 -14.06 -2.84 6.15
N GLU A 154 -12.87 -2.61 6.70
CA GLU A 154 -11.86 -1.72 6.16
C GLU A 154 -10.49 -2.30 6.42
N ALA A 155 -9.52 -2.01 5.56
CA ALA A 155 -8.15 -2.43 5.78
C ALA A 155 -7.13 -1.39 5.31
N THR A 156 -5.98 -1.42 5.95
CA THR A 156 -4.77 -0.68 5.55
C THR A 156 -3.63 -1.68 5.44
N LEU A 157 -3.04 -1.76 4.27
CA LEU A 157 -1.99 -2.72 3.94
C LEU A 157 -0.66 -2.00 3.74
N ARG A 158 0.38 -2.55 4.37
CA ARG A 158 1.79 -2.24 4.14
C ARG A 158 2.52 -3.50 3.68
N SER A 159 3.77 -3.41 3.28
CA SER A 159 4.55 -4.61 2.89
C SER A 159 4.74 -5.58 4.06
N ASP A 160 4.82 -5.10 5.28
CA ASP A 160 5.13 -5.87 6.48
C ASP A 160 3.93 -6.14 7.40
N GLU A 161 2.77 -5.52 7.14
CA GLU A 161 1.61 -5.62 8.02
C GLU A 161 0.30 -5.29 7.27
N ALA A 162 -0.79 -5.98 7.60
CA ALA A 162 -2.15 -5.51 7.32
C ALA A 162 -2.90 -5.24 8.63
N ARG A 163 -3.66 -4.14 8.63
CA ARG A 163 -4.61 -3.78 9.69
C ARG A 163 -6.00 -3.70 9.11
N GLY A 164 -6.96 -4.35 9.74
CA GLY A 164 -8.36 -4.29 9.36
C GLY A 164 -9.26 -3.97 10.54
N THR A 165 -10.49 -3.60 10.29
CA THR A 165 -11.50 -3.37 11.32
C THR A 165 -12.73 -4.22 11.08
N TYR A 166 -13.37 -4.63 12.17
CA TYR A 166 -14.68 -5.25 12.18
C TYR A 166 -15.48 -4.80 13.38
N LYS A 167 -16.66 -4.20 13.16
CA LYS A 167 -17.60 -3.86 14.22
C LYS A 167 -18.60 -4.99 14.38
N ILE A 168 -18.71 -5.56 15.57
CA ILE A 168 -19.72 -6.57 15.91
C ILE A 168 -21.08 -5.84 15.99
N ALA A 169 -21.93 -6.06 14.99
CA ALA A 169 -23.21 -5.35 14.87
C ALA A 169 -24.24 -5.85 15.90
N GLY A 170 -24.18 -7.12 16.26
CA GLY A 170 -25.10 -7.77 17.19
C GLY A 170 -26.24 -8.52 16.52
N ASN A 171 -26.32 -8.47 15.19
CA ASN A 171 -27.30 -9.20 14.38
C ASN A 171 -26.66 -10.31 13.53
N GLU A 172 -25.41 -10.66 13.81
CA GLU A 172 -24.73 -11.77 13.15
C GLU A 172 -25.45 -13.09 13.49
N PHE A 173 -25.72 -13.90 12.48
CA PHE A 173 -26.54 -15.12 12.57
C PHE A 173 -26.07 -16.11 13.64
N PHE A 174 -24.78 -16.15 13.94
CA PHE A 174 -24.21 -17.06 14.95
C PHE A 174 -24.40 -16.56 16.40
N LEU A 175 -24.68 -15.28 16.62
CA LEU A 175 -24.86 -14.73 17.96
C LEU A 175 -26.14 -15.21 18.65
N GLU A 176 -27.17 -15.58 17.89
CA GLU A 176 -28.42 -16.11 18.42
C GLU A 176 -28.18 -17.38 19.26
N GLY A 177 -27.26 -18.24 18.81
CA GLY A 177 -26.91 -19.49 19.50
C GLY A 177 -25.65 -19.41 20.35
N HIS A 178 -24.83 -18.37 20.22
CA HIS A 178 -23.53 -18.28 20.91
C HIS A 178 -23.43 -17.05 21.82
N PHE A 179 -24.03 -17.04 23.03
CA PHE A 179 -24.84 -18.05 23.69
C PHE A 179 -26.26 -17.54 23.95
N LYS A 180 -27.22 -18.42 24.28
CA LYS A 180 -28.61 -18.01 24.58
C LYS A 180 -28.66 -16.94 25.65
N ASN A 181 -29.25 -15.78 25.36
CA ASN A 181 -29.34 -14.60 26.23
C ASN A 181 -27.99 -14.00 26.68
N ASN A 182 -26.89 -14.40 26.08
CA ASN A 182 -25.55 -13.90 26.39
C ASN A 182 -24.69 -13.93 25.11
N PRO A 183 -24.94 -13.05 24.14
CA PRO A 183 -24.25 -13.05 22.87
C PRO A 183 -22.75 -12.74 23.06
N VAL A 184 -21.93 -13.63 22.57
CA VAL A 184 -20.46 -13.57 22.60
C VAL A 184 -19.95 -13.83 21.19
N PHE A 185 -19.03 -13.01 20.73
CA PHE A 185 -18.41 -13.22 19.43
C PHE A 185 -17.49 -14.47 19.50
N PRO A 186 -17.71 -15.50 18.67
CA PRO A 186 -17.01 -16.77 18.77
C PRO A 186 -15.50 -16.63 18.51
N ALA A 187 -14.69 -17.32 19.31
CA ALA A 187 -13.24 -17.36 19.12
C ALA A 187 -12.84 -17.93 17.74
N SER A 188 -13.60 -18.90 17.23
CA SER A 188 -13.41 -19.46 15.88
C SER A 188 -13.59 -18.40 14.79
N ILE A 189 -14.55 -17.50 14.94
CA ILE A 189 -14.78 -16.39 14.01
C ILE A 189 -13.68 -15.32 14.13
N MET A 190 -13.09 -15.12 15.33
CA MET A 190 -11.92 -14.25 15.47
C MET A 190 -10.73 -14.76 14.64
N ILE A 191 -10.50 -16.07 14.62
CA ILE A 191 -9.45 -16.68 13.82
C ILE A 191 -9.77 -16.58 12.32
N GLU A 192 -11.03 -16.81 11.95
CA GLU A 192 -11.50 -16.61 10.57
C GLU A 192 -11.26 -15.17 10.10
N ALA A 193 -11.57 -14.16 10.93
CA ALA A 193 -11.35 -12.75 10.61
C ALA A 193 -9.86 -12.44 10.35
N LEU A 194 -8.95 -13.01 11.14
CA LEU A 194 -7.50 -12.89 10.88
C LEU A 194 -7.10 -13.59 9.58
N GLY A 195 -7.66 -14.77 9.30
CA GLY A 195 -7.45 -15.49 8.02
C GLY A 195 -7.92 -14.66 6.83
N GLN A 196 -9.10 -14.04 6.91
CA GLN A 196 -9.64 -13.15 5.87
C GLN A 196 -8.75 -11.94 5.62
N LEU A 197 -8.22 -11.31 6.69
CA LEU A 197 -7.28 -10.20 6.53
C LEU A 197 -5.95 -10.65 5.88
N ALA A 198 -5.48 -11.87 6.18
CA ALA A 198 -4.31 -12.44 5.52
C ALA A 198 -4.58 -12.78 4.04
N VAL A 199 -5.79 -13.23 3.70
CA VAL A 199 -6.24 -13.39 2.29
C VAL A 199 -6.22 -12.04 1.58
N LEU A 200 -6.80 -10.99 2.16
CA LEU A 200 -6.80 -9.65 1.58
C LEU A 200 -5.38 -9.12 1.37
N PHE A 201 -4.47 -9.41 2.31
CA PHE A 201 -3.04 -9.08 2.16
C PHE A 201 -2.45 -9.75 0.92
N LEU A 202 -2.65 -11.05 0.70
CA LEU A 202 -2.14 -11.76 -0.47
C LEU A 202 -2.70 -11.21 -1.80
N LEU A 203 -3.95 -10.75 -1.78
CA LEU A 203 -4.62 -10.24 -2.98
C LEU A 203 -4.17 -8.83 -3.39
N LYS A 204 -3.71 -7.99 -2.42
CA LYS A 204 -3.49 -6.55 -2.66
C LYS A 204 -2.10 -6.04 -2.30
N ALA A 205 -1.37 -6.70 -1.40
CA ALA A 205 -0.07 -6.21 -0.98
C ALA A 205 0.95 -6.31 -2.12
N LYS A 206 1.68 -5.23 -2.34
CA LYS A 206 2.80 -5.21 -3.29
C LYS A 206 4.03 -5.80 -2.61
N ARG A 207 4.33 -7.05 -2.93
CA ARG A 207 5.46 -7.79 -2.35
C ARG A 207 6.31 -8.42 -3.45
N PRO A 208 7.64 -8.38 -3.37
CA PRO A 208 8.53 -8.99 -4.36
C PRO A 208 8.39 -10.52 -4.42
N GLU A 209 7.92 -11.15 -3.34
CA GLU A 209 7.68 -12.59 -3.28
C GLU A 209 6.41 -13.02 -4.05
N LEU A 210 5.50 -12.08 -4.31
CA LEU A 210 4.30 -12.29 -5.12
C LEU A 210 4.60 -11.93 -6.57
N THR A 211 5.04 -12.91 -7.35
CA THR A 211 5.53 -12.72 -8.73
C THR A 211 4.42 -12.44 -9.75
N SER A 212 3.16 -12.71 -9.36
CA SER A 212 1.96 -12.48 -10.19
C SER A 212 0.75 -12.22 -9.30
N SER A 213 -0.37 -11.82 -9.89
CA SER A 213 -1.62 -11.65 -9.17
C SER A 213 -2.12 -12.97 -8.60
N VAL A 214 -2.46 -12.96 -7.32
CA VAL A 214 -3.00 -14.14 -6.62
C VAL A 214 -4.48 -14.32 -6.97
N SER A 215 -4.90 -15.56 -7.21
CA SER A 215 -6.29 -15.91 -7.51
C SER A 215 -7.10 -16.02 -6.22
N SER A 216 -8.16 -15.22 -6.09
CA SER A 216 -9.08 -15.29 -4.95
C SER A 216 -9.79 -16.63 -4.82
N ALA A 217 -9.99 -17.36 -5.93
CA ALA A 217 -10.62 -18.66 -5.95
C ALA A 217 -9.70 -19.80 -5.48
N ARG A 218 -8.39 -19.55 -5.35
CA ARG A 218 -7.38 -20.57 -5.03
C ARG A 218 -6.55 -20.20 -3.79
N ILE A 219 -7.18 -19.56 -2.82
CA ILE A 219 -6.60 -19.33 -1.50
C ILE A 219 -7.38 -20.15 -0.48
N PHE A 220 -6.68 -20.97 0.28
CA PHE A 220 -7.30 -21.84 1.28
C PHE A 220 -6.57 -21.72 2.62
N PHE A 221 -7.35 -21.62 3.69
CA PHE A 221 -6.86 -21.72 5.06
C PHE A 221 -6.49 -23.18 5.35
N THR A 222 -5.28 -23.42 5.85
CA THR A 222 -4.79 -24.80 6.07
C THR A 222 -4.57 -25.12 7.54
N SER A 223 -4.00 -24.22 8.32
CA SER A 223 -3.81 -24.41 9.75
C SER A 223 -3.71 -23.10 10.52
N CYS A 224 -3.92 -23.18 11.83
CA CYS A 224 -3.67 -22.10 12.74
C CYS A 224 -3.12 -22.66 14.05
N ASP A 225 -1.93 -22.19 14.44
CA ASP A 225 -1.20 -22.67 15.61
C ASP A 225 -1.03 -21.57 16.65
N GLY A 226 -0.85 -21.96 17.92
CA GLY A 226 -0.60 -21.05 19.02
C GLY A 226 -1.74 -20.07 19.30
N VAL A 227 -2.99 -20.49 19.09
CA VAL A 227 -4.17 -19.65 19.28
C VAL A 227 -4.46 -19.42 20.75
N ARG A 228 -4.68 -18.16 21.11
CA ARG A 228 -5.14 -17.75 22.45
C ARG A 228 -6.20 -16.67 22.33
N CYS A 229 -7.33 -16.84 23.02
CA CYS A 229 -8.37 -15.84 23.18
C CYS A 229 -8.45 -15.51 24.65
N SER A 230 -8.12 -14.27 25.03
CA SER A 230 -7.96 -13.84 26.42
C SER A 230 -9.14 -13.03 26.97
N ARG A 231 -10.00 -12.53 26.04
CA ARG A 231 -11.17 -11.70 26.40
C ARG A 231 -12.36 -12.05 25.55
N VAL A 232 -13.54 -11.98 26.16
CA VAL A 232 -14.83 -12.09 25.48
C VAL A 232 -15.13 -10.77 24.76
N CYS A 233 -15.50 -10.84 23.48
CA CYS A 233 -15.99 -9.72 22.68
C CYS A 233 -17.50 -9.84 22.50
N ARG A 234 -18.21 -8.71 22.48
CA ARG A 234 -19.67 -8.61 22.51
C ARG A 234 -20.20 -7.70 21.41
N PRO A 235 -21.49 -7.73 21.13
CA PRO A 235 -22.13 -6.73 20.27
C PRO A 235 -21.70 -5.29 20.63
N GLN A 236 -21.44 -4.48 19.58
CA GLN A 236 -20.92 -3.11 19.58
C GLN A 236 -19.41 -2.98 19.84
N ASP A 237 -18.69 -4.05 20.23
CA ASP A 237 -17.23 -3.99 20.24
C ASP A 237 -16.69 -3.78 18.81
N VAL A 238 -15.65 -2.96 18.71
CA VAL A 238 -14.90 -2.75 17.47
C VAL A 238 -13.58 -3.50 17.58
N LEU A 239 -13.39 -4.46 16.70
CA LEU A 239 -12.18 -5.26 16.61
C LEU A 239 -11.20 -4.61 15.64
N THR A 240 -9.94 -4.45 16.05
CA THR A 240 -8.83 -4.13 15.17
C THR A 240 -8.03 -5.41 14.92
N LEU A 241 -8.08 -5.89 13.69
CA LEU A 241 -7.38 -7.07 13.23
C LEU A 241 -5.98 -6.66 12.76
N VAL A 242 -4.96 -7.42 13.08
CA VAL A 242 -3.59 -7.19 12.62
C VAL A 242 -2.99 -8.52 12.19
N VAL A 243 -2.44 -8.58 10.97
CA VAL A 243 -1.66 -9.74 10.51
C VAL A 243 -0.31 -9.29 9.97
N LYS A 244 0.72 -10.09 10.22
CA LYS A 244 2.08 -9.86 9.72
C LYS A 244 2.57 -11.08 8.96
N PRO A 245 3.05 -10.93 7.73
CA PRO A 245 3.64 -12.05 6.99
C PRO A 245 4.93 -12.50 7.67
N LYS A 246 5.03 -13.78 7.99
CA LYS A 246 6.26 -14.44 8.45
C LYS A 246 7.07 -14.97 7.27
N ARG A 247 6.37 -15.56 6.31
CA ARG A 247 6.96 -16.13 5.10
C ARG A 247 5.91 -16.21 4.00
N ILE A 248 6.27 -15.76 2.81
CA ILE A 248 5.46 -15.94 1.60
C ILE A 248 6.35 -16.65 0.58
N LYS A 249 5.98 -17.88 0.23
CA LYS A 249 6.65 -18.66 -0.81
C LYS A 249 5.62 -19.63 -1.41
N HIS A 250 5.24 -19.36 -2.66
CA HIS A 250 4.27 -20.21 -3.38
C HIS A 250 4.58 -21.71 -3.21
N PRO A 251 3.60 -22.54 -2.91
CA PRO A 251 2.18 -22.25 -2.74
C PRO A 251 1.75 -21.89 -1.29
N LEU A 252 2.67 -21.62 -0.38
CA LEU A 252 2.41 -21.43 1.04
C LEU A 252 2.71 -20.00 1.49
N ALA A 253 1.80 -19.44 2.31
CA ALA A 253 1.99 -18.19 3.02
C ALA A 253 1.73 -18.38 4.52
N LEU A 254 2.65 -17.90 5.35
CA LEU A 254 2.59 -17.97 6.80
C LEU A 254 2.49 -16.57 7.38
N PHE A 255 1.55 -16.37 8.29
CA PHE A 255 1.32 -15.12 8.99
C PHE A 255 1.31 -15.33 10.50
N SER A 256 1.58 -14.30 11.26
CA SER A 256 1.13 -14.18 12.65
C SER A 256 0.00 -13.16 12.70
N GLY A 257 -0.89 -13.26 13.70
CA GLY A 257 -1.99 -12.33 13.81
C GLY A 257 -2.43 -12.08 15.25
N HIS A 258 -3.04 -10.91 15.47
CA HIS A 258 -3.70 -10.60 16.72
C HIS A 258 -4.90 -9.67 16.52
N ILE A 259 -5.79 -9.67 17.50
CA ILE A 259 -6.97 -8.80 17.52
C ILE A 259 -6.89 -7.92 18.76
N MET A 260 -7.12 -6.63 18.56
CA MET A 260 -7.27 -5.65 19.62
C MET A 260 -8.73 -5.22 19.74
N CYS A 261 -9.19 -4.96 20.96
CA CYS A 261 -10.46 -4.32 21.25
C CYS A 261 -10.25 -3.34 22.41
N ALA A 262 -10.62 -2.07 22.21
CA ALA A 262 -10.42 -1.00 23.20
C ALA A 262 -8.98 -0.97 23.80
N ASN A 263 -7.96 -1.05 22.92
CA ASN A 263 -6.52 -1.08 23.27
C ASN A 263 -6.03 -2.32 24.03
N GLU A 264 -6.87 -3.33 24.20
CA GLU A 264 -6.51 -4.60 24.81
C GLU A 264 -6.40 -5.71 23.74
N ARG A 265 -5.38 -6.57 23.84
CA ARG A 265 -5.25 -7.73 22.94
C ARG A 265 -6.20 -8.83 23.40
N VAL A 266 -7.21 -9.11 22.57
CA VAL A 266 -8.28 -10.07 22.88
C VAL A 266 -8.08 -11.44 22.25
N ALA A 267 -7.35 -11.51 21.14
CA ALA A 267 -6.99 -12.79 20.50
C ALA A 267 -5.60 -12.69 19.87
N PHE A 268 -4.96 -13.85 19.71
CA PHE A 268 -3.64 -13.98 19.11
C PHE A 268 -3.51 -15.35 18.45
N ALA A 269 -2.81 -15.39 17.30
CA ALA A 269 -2.39 -16.60 16.61
C ALA A 269 -0.90 -16.50 16.28
N GLU A 270 -0.11 -17.49 16.73
CA GLU A 270 1.33 -17.51 16.45
C GLU A 270 1.60 -17.74 14.98
N GLU A 271 0.83 -18.63 14.36
CA GLU A 271 0.95 -18.93 12.94
C GLU A 271 -0.41 -19.21 12.31
N ILE A 272 -0.67 -18.55 11.18
CA ILE A 272 -1.81 -18.77 10.31
C ILE A 272 -1.23 -19.18 8.97
N SER A 273 -1.60 -20.37 8.48
CA SER A 273 -1.10 -20.92 7.24
C SER A 273 -2.16 -20.88 6.16
N LEU A 274 -1.81 -20.31 5.01
CA LEU A 274 -2.65 -20.27 3.81
C LEU A 274 -1.90 -20.93 2.67
N THR A 275 -2.60 -21.74 1.85
CA THR A 275 -2.13 -22.05 0.50
C THR A 275 -2.74 -21.10 -0.50
N PHE A 276 -1.99 -20.73 -1.53
CA PHE A 276 -2.45 -19.84 -2.59
C PHE A 276 -1.87 -20.23 -3.94
N ASP A 277 -2.55 -19.80 -5.01
CA ASP A 277 -2.05 -19.93 -6.37
C ASP A 277 -2.27 -18.66 -7.16
N TYR A 278 -1.52 -18.49 -8.25
CA TYR A 278 -1.61 -17.33 -9.11
C TYR A 278 -2.76 -17.44 -10.12
N MET A 279 -3.24 -16.29 -10.59
CA MET A 279 -4.24 -16.20 -11.63
C MET A 279 -3.73 -16.84 -12.93
N GLN A 280 -4.62 -17.57 -13.61
CA GLN A 280 -4.34 -18.08 -14.96
C GLN A 280 -4.66 -17.02 -16.03
N PRO A 281 -4.08 -17.12 -17.23
CA PRO A 281 -4.43 -16.23 -18.34
C PRO A 281 -5.95 -16.20 -18.58
N GLY A 282 -6.53 -14.98 -18.54
CA GLY A 282 -7.96 -14.75 -18.71
C GLY A 282 -8.81 -14.82 -17.44
N GLU A 283 -8.22 -15.15 -16.29
CA GLU A 283 -8.90 -15.11 -14.98
C GLU A 283 -8.92 -13.68 -14.42
N THR A 284 -10.00 -13.31 -13.74
CA THR A 284 -10.12 -12.03 -13.01
C THR A 284 -10.57 -12.26 -11.58
N ASN A 285 -9.98 -11.54 -10.62
CA ASN A 285 -10.51 -11.46 -9.26
C ASN A 285 -11.73 -10.53 -9.28
N GLY A 286 -12.91 -11.10 -9.17
CA GLY A 286 -14.15 -10.35 -9.12
C GLY A 286 -15.33 -11.28 -9.40
N ASN A 287 -16.50 -10.90 -8.93
CA ASN A 287 -17.74 -11.68 -9.03
C ASN A 287 -18.24 -11.69 -10.49
N GLY A 288 -17.53 -12.42 -11.36
CA GLY A 288 -17.99 -12.78 -12.70
C GLY A 288 -19.08 -13.83 -12.57
N GLY A 289 -20.34 -13.41 -12.73
CA GLY A 289 -21.49 -14.26 -12.67
C GLY A 289 -21.38 -15.50 -13.56
N ASN A 290 -21.80 -16.61 -13.02
CA ASN A 290 -22.34 -17.82 -13.66
C ASN A 290 -21.73 -18.23 -15.01
N GLY A 291 -20.66 -18.99 -14.96
CA GLY A 291 -20.23 -19.86 -16.05
C GLY A 291 -20.37 -21.31 -15.62
N ASN A 292 -21.48 -21.92 -15.98
CA ASN A 292 -21.78 -23.33 -15.85
C ASN A 292 -20.70 -24.17 -16.56
N SER A 293 -19.87 -24.90 -15.84
CA SER A 293 -19.15 -26.04 -16.39
C SER A 293 -19.15 -27.17 -15.38
N ALA A 294 -20.08 -28.10 -15.68
CA ALA A 294 -20.19 -29.38 -15.05
C ALA A 294 -18.91 -30.23 -15.24
N GLY A 295 -18.42 -30.79 -14.15
CA GLY A 295 -17.31 -31.71 -14.13
C GLY A 295 -17.02 -32.20 -12.72
N HIS A 296 -18.04 -32.62 -11.99
CA HIS A 296 -17.86 -33.31 -10.71
C HIS A 296 -17.66 -34.81 -10.96
N GLY A 297 -16.40 -35.25 -10.97
CA GLY A 297 -16.07 -36.63 -10.67
C GLY A 297 -16.35 -36.90 -9.19
N ALA A 298 -17.36 -37.67 -8.90
CA ALA A 298 -17.69 -38.13 -7.55
C ALA A 298 -16.51 -38.93 -6.95
N PRO A 299 -16.18 -38.79 -5.67
CA PRO A 299 -15.22 -39.66 -5.02
C PRO A 299 -15.84 -41.05 -4.82
N THR A 300 -15.12 -42.07 -5.27
CA THR A 300 -15.44 -43.49 -5.04
C THR A 300 -15.48 -43.81 -3.54
N PRO A 301 -16.46 -44.52 -3.02
CA PRO A 301 -16.50 -44.91 -1.62
C PRO A 301 -15.43 -45.94 -1.30
N ILE A 302 -14.69 -45.69 -0.23
CA ILE A 302 -13.70 -46.63 0.34
C ILE A 302 -14.47 -47.77 0.97
N SER A 303 -14.32 -48.99 0.41
CA SER A 303 -14.83 -50.23 0.96
C SER A 303 -14.10 -50.59 2.26
N THR A 304 -14.81 -50.53 3.37
CA THR A 304 -14.36 -51.13 4.64
C THR A 304 -14.69 -52.59 4.67
N THR A 305 -13.72 -53.43 4.40
CA THR A 305 -13.78 -54.85 4.82
C THR A 305 -12.92 -54.98 6.08
N ASN A 306 -13.58 -55.26 7.19
CA ASN A 306 -12.98 -55.74 8.41
C ASN A 306 -12.91 -57.29 8.36
N PRO A 307 -11.89 -57.92 8.90
CA PRO A 307 -12.04 -59.20 9.58
C PRO A 307 -12.26 -59.03 11.09
#